data_714c370f4c96f5203b5b80fe3b1191f8
#
_entry.id   714c370f4c96f5203b5b80fe3b1191f8
#
_cell.length_a   1.000
_cell.length_b   1.000
_cell.length_c   1.000
_cell.angle_alpha   90.00
_cell.angle_beta   90.00
_cell.angle_gamma   90.00
#
_symmetry.space_group_name_H-M   'P 1'
#
loop_
_entity.id
_entity.type
_entity.pdbx_description
1 polymer ?
#
loop_
_entity_poly.entity_id
_entity_poly.type
_entity_poly.pdbx_seq_one_letter_code
_entity_poly.pdbx_strand_id
1 'polypeptide(L)'
;MKALLGDYPVTKLFKQKSGLEFADVKVPNTAFKRVVRDFEFEFAELAIMTYLLARAHGKPFRLLPAVVTARFQHGTLAYNTARGPLSPGQLAGRKVGMRSYSVTTATWVRGILAEDYGVDLSKVHWVTFEDPHVAEFRDPPNATRMPPGKDIAAMLLAGELDAAILAQPPKDGPIRTLIPDPAAAAEAWKKRTGAGLQINHMVVVKDSVSRRTSDELYALLAESRKAAGNPPMNPFGIEENRRNLEAAIDCIHQQGMIPRRYTVEELFA
;
A
#
# COMPACT_ATOMS: atom_id res chain seq x y z
N MET A 1 -19.97 -16.71 3.95
CA MET A 1 -19.28 -15.40 4.02
C MET A 1 -18.52 -15.21 2.73
N LYS A 2 -18.71 -14.05 2.09
CA LYS A 2 -17.93 -13.66 0.90
C LYS A 2 -16.54 -13.16 1.29
N ALA A 3 -15.54 -13.55 0.52
CA ALA A 3 -14.15 -13.21 0.79
C ALA A 3 -13.41 -12.71 -0.45
N LEU A 4 -12.48 -11.77 -0.24
CA LEU A 4 -11.51 -11.31 -1.24
C LEU A 4 -10.10 -11.59 -0.73
N LEU A 5 -9.36 -12.48 -1.38
CA LEU A 5 -8.00 -12.83 -0.98
C LEU A 5 -7.20 -13.32 -2.19
N GLY A 6 -5.99 -12.82 -2.35
CA GLY A 6 -5.10 -13.21 -3.44
C GLY A 6 -4.56 -14.64 -3.28
N ASP A 7 -4.03 -15.16 -4.39
CA ASP A 7 -3.41 -16.48 -4.46
C ASP A 7 -1.91 -16.36 -4.15
N TYR A 8 -1.58 -16.48 -2.87
CA TYR A 8 -0.21 -16.46 -2.37
C TYR A 8 0.15 -17.78 -1.69
N PRO A 9 1.41 -18.14 -1.57
CA PRO A 9 1.80 -19.32 -0.78
C PRO A 9 1.18 -19.34 0.61
N VAL A 10 1.16 -18.19 1.31
CA VAL A 10 0.62 -18.06 2.66
C VAL A 10 -0.92 -18.13 2.76
N THR A 11 -1.63 -18.02 1.64
CA THR A 11 -3.10 -18.07 1.62
C THR A 11 -3.66 -19.37 1.02
N LYS A 12 -2.81 -20.20 0.42
CA LYS A 12 -3.22 -21.39 -0.34
C LYS A 12 -4.02 -22.38 0.50
N LEU A 13 -3.48 -22.82 1.62
CA LEU A 13 -4.16 -23.78 2.50
C LEU A 13 -5.44 -23.18 3.11
N PHE A 14 -5.38 -21.91 3.49
CA PHE A 14 -6.55 -21.18 4.00
C PHE A 14 -7.70 -21.19 2.99
N LYS A 15 -7.45 -20.86 1.73
CA LYS A 15 -8.49 -20.87 0.69
C LYS A 15 -9.10 -22.25 0.48
N GLN A 16 -8.33 -23.31 0.64
CA GLN A 16 -8.80 -24.69 0.50
C GLN A 16 -9.68 -25.16 1.66
N LYS A 17 -9.42 -24.68 2.89
CA LYS A 17 -10.02 -25.21 4.12
C LYS A 17 -11.07 -24.30 4.77
N SER A 18 -11.08 -23.01 4.48
CA SER A 18 -11.91 -22.03 5.21
C SER A 18 -13.41 -22.17 4.95
N GLY A 19 -13.83 -22.78 3.86
CA GLY A 19 -15.24 -22.82 3.45
C GLY A 19 -15.83 -21.45 3.07
N LEU A 20 -14.98 -20.43 2.89
CA LEU A 20 -15.42 -19.11 2.44
C LEU A 20 -15.70 -19.11 0.93
N GLU A 21 -16.62 -18.25 0.50
CA GLU A 21 -16.92 -17.98 -0.90
C GLU A 21 -15.95 -16.90 -1.41
N PHE A 22 -14.90 -17.30 -2.12
CA PHE A 22 -13.91 -16.38 -2.65
C PHE A 22 -14.39 -15.75 -3.96
N ALA A 23 -14.27 -14.43 -4.07
CA ALA A 23 -14.53 -13.73 -5.33
C ALA A 23 -13.51 -14.15 -6.40
N ASP A 24 -13.99 -14.32 -7.63
CA ASP A 24 -13.12 -14.54 -8.80
C ASP A 24 -12.47 -13.22 -9.22
N VAL A 25 -11.45 -12.79 -8.46
CA VAL A 25 -10.66 -11.59 -8.69
C VAL A 25 -9.20 -11.97 -8.70
N LYS A 26 -8.60 -12.00 -9.89
CA LYS A 26 -7.17 -12.38 -10.05
C LYS A 26 -6.20 -11.42 -9.34
N VAL A 27 -6.52 -10.14 -9.32
CA VAL A 27 -5.68 -9.09 -8.75
C VAL A 27 -6.48 -8.33 -7.69
N PRO A 28 -6.33 -8.66 -6.39
CA PRO A 28 -7.22 -8.18 -5.31
C PRO A 28 -7.36 -6.66 -5.23
N ASN A 29 -6.30 -5.91 -5.54
CA ASN A 29 -6.34 -4.44 -5.45
C ASN A 29 -7.32 -3.78 -6.45
N THR A 30 -7.77 -4.48 -7.47
CA THR A 30 -8.81 -3.99 -8.40
C THR A 30 -10.19 -3.97 -7.76
N ALA A 31 -10.37 -4.73 -6.68
CA ALA A 31 -11.65 -4.83 -5.95
C ALA A 31 -11.66 -4.07 -4.60
N PHE A 32 -10.60 -3.35 -4.24
CA PHE A 32 -10.55 -2.65 -2.94
C PHE A 32 -11.62 -1.58 -2.78
N LYS A 33 -12.08 -0.95 -3.88
CA LYS A 33 -13.25 -0.04 -3.83
C LYS A 33 -14.50 -0.78 -3.38
N ARG A 34 -14.73 -2.01 -3.87
CA ARG A 34 -15.86 -2.86 -3.46
C ARG A 34 -15.79 -3.24 -1.98
N VAL A 35 -14.56 -3.42 -1.44
CA VAL A 35 -14.37 -3.64 0.00
C VAL A 35 -14.85 -2.43 0.81
N VAL A 36 -14.31 -1.23 0.54
CA VAL A 36 -14.48 -0.07 1.43
C VAL A 36 -15.65 0.84 1.09
N ARG A 37 -16.24 0.72 -0.11
CA ARG A 37 -17.41 1.49 -0.53
C ARG A 37 -18.70 0.68 -0.45
N ASP A 38 -18.65 -0.55 -0.98
CA ASP A 38 -19.83 -1.39 -1.16
C ASP A 38 -19.97 -2.40 0.00
N PHE A 39 -18.94 -2.54 0.83
CA PHE A 39 -18.89 -3.49 1.95
C PHE A 39 -19.22 -4.92 1.51
N GLU A 40 -18.81 -5.30 0.29
CA GLU A 40 -19.24 -6.55 -0.32
C GLU A 40 -18.70 -7.79 0.39
N PHE A 41 -17.52 -7.70 1.01
CA PHE A 41 -16.81 -8.83 1.58
C PHE A 41 -16.78 -8.77 3.11
N GLU A 42 -17.06 -9.89 3.78
CA GLU A 42 -16.95 -10.03 5.23
C GLU A 42 -15.50 -10.25 5.68
N PHE A 43 -14.69 -10.87 4.81
CA PHE A 43 -13.27 -11.15 5.01
C PHE A 43 -12.52 -10.71 3.76
N ALA A 44 -11.54 -9.82 3.91
CA ALA A 44 -10.84 -9.30 2.74
C ALA A 44 -9.36 -9.02 3.00
N GLU A 45 -8.55 -9.24 1.98
CA GLU A 45 -7.27 -8.58 1.82
C GLU A 45 -7.49 -7.10 1.52
N LEU A 46 -6.76 -6.22 2.20
CA LEU A 46 -6.85 -4.80 1.96
C LEU A 46 -5.48 -4.12 2.12
N ALA A 47 -5.22 -3.13 1.28
CA ALA A 47 -4.01 -2.33 1.36
C ALA A 47 -3.98 -1.53 2.67
N ILE A 48 -2.83 -1.52 3.37
CA ILE A 48 -2.74 -0.95 4.73
C ILE A 48 -3.11 0.53 4.77
N MET A 49 -2.67 1.34 3.81
CA MET A 49 -3.03 2.77 3.79
C MET A 49 -4.51 2.99 3.45
N THR A 50 -5.09 2.10 2.62
CA THR A 50 -6.54 2.10 2.38
C THR A 50 -7.32 1.77 3.66
N TYR A 51 -6.85 0.79 4.45
CA TYR A 51 -7.47 0.45 5.72
C TYR A 51 -7.39 1.60 6.73
N LEU A 52 -6.21 2.21 6.92
CA LEU A 52 -6.03 3.33 7.83
C LEU A 52 -6.92 4.53 7.46
N LEU A 53 -7.01 4.81 6.17
CA LEU A 53 -7.89 5.85 5.65
C LEU A 53 -9.38 5.49 5.81
N ALA A 54 -9.77 4.24 5.53
CA ALA A 54 -11.14 3.75 5.73
C ALA A 54 -11.56 3.85 7.21
N ARG A 55 -10.67 3.49 8.14
CA ARG A 55 -10.89 3.64 9.57
C ARG A 55 -11.08 5.11 9.98
N ALA A 56 -10.29 6.02 9.42
CA ALA A 56 -10.44 7.46 9.67
C ALA A 56 -11.82 8.01 9.22
N HIS A 57 -12.44 7.35 8.25
CA HIS A 57 -13.80 7.66 7.77
C HIS A 57 -14.88 6.72 8.35
N GLY A 58 -14.59 6.03 9.47
CA GLY A 58 -15.58 5.23 10.20
C GLY A 58 -16.09 4.00 9.45
N LYS A 59 -15.31 3.45 8.50
CA LYS A 59 -15.70 2.22 7.82
C LYS A 59 -15.63 1.03 8.78
N PRO A 60 -16.63 0.11 8.74
CA PRO A 60 -16.84 -0.92 9.75
C PRO A 60 -15.93 -2.15 9.53
N PHE A 61 -14.64 -1.95 9.66
CA PHE A 61 -13.62 -3.01 9.52
C PHE A 61 -12.60 -2.95 10.65
N ARG A 62 -12.21 -4.10 11.14
CA ARG A 62 -11.04 -4.28 11.99
C ARG A 62 -9.95 -5.09 11.27
N LEU A 63 -8.72 -4.86 11.64
CA LEU A 63 -7.56 -5.55 11.09
C LEU A 63 -7.41 -6.94 11.74
N LEU A 64 -6.95 -7.93 10.99
CA LEU A 64 -6.33 -9.13 11.54
C LEU A 64 -4.81 -9.00 11.40
N PRO A 65 -4.02 -9.48 12.39
CA PRO A 65 -2.57 -9.27 12.40
C PRO A 65 -1.84 -10.22 11.44
N ALA A 66 -2.23 -10.21 10.17
CA ALA A 66 -1.75 -11.11 9.12
C ALA A 66 -1.32 -10.30 7.89
N VAL A 67 -0.02 -10.17 7.67
CA VAL A 67 0.55 -9.56 6.47
C VAL A 67 0.54 -10.58 5.33
N VAL A 68 -0.26 -10.32 4.28
CA VAL A 68 -0.34 -11.19 3.10
C VAL A 68 0.58 -10.75 1.97
N THR A 69 0.85 -9.45 1.86
CA THR A 69 1.90 -8.93 0.96
C THR A 69 2.68 -7.78 1.60
N ALA A 70 3.98 -7.79 1.41
CA ALA A 70 4.88 -6.69 1.79
C ALA A 70 6.04 -6.59 0.79
N ARG A 71 6.55 -5.39 0.62
CA ARG A 71 7.78 -5.13 -0.14
C ARG A 71 8.28 -3.72 0.15
N PHE A 72 9.58 -3.49 -0.02
CA PHE A 72 10.13 -2.14 0.01
C PHE A 72 9.77 -1.37 -1.27
N GLN A 73 9.35 -0.11 -1.10
CA GLN A 73 8.82 0.70 -2.20
C GLN A 73 9.90 1.57 -2.88
N HIS A 74 11.14 1.56 -2.40
CA HIS A 74 12.24 2.40 -2.90
C HIS A 74 12.51 2.22 -4.41
N GLY A 75 12.30 1.01 -4.94
CA GLY A 75 12.48 0.70 -6.35
C GLY A 75 11.29 1.04 -7.25
N THR A 76 10.19 1.60 -6.72
CA THR A 76 8.98 1.87 -7.50
C THR A 76 8.92 3.28 -8.09
N LEU A 77 9.75 4.21 -7.61
CA LEU A 77 9.87 5.55 -8.16
C LEU A 77 10.84 5.54 -9.34
N ALA A 78 10.37 5.86 -10.52
CA ALA A 78 11.12 5.78 -11.77
C ALA A 78 11.13 7.10 -12.52
N TYR A 79 12.14 7.29 -13.38
CA TYR A 79 12.27 8.43 -14.28
C TYR A 79 12.84 8.02 -15.62
N ASN A 80 12.76 8.90 -16.62
CA ASN A 80 13.30 8.67 -17.96
C ASN A 80 14.71 9.29 -18.10
N THR A 81 15.74 8.46 -18.13
CA THR A 81 17.14 8.90 -18.25
C THR A 81 17.47 9.61 -19.56
N ALA A 82 16.71 9.37 -20.63
CA ALA A 82 16.87 10.10 -21.90
C ALA A 82 16.52 11.59 -21.79
N ARG A 83 15.86 12.00 -20.69
CA ARG A 83 15.50 13.40 -20.41
C ARG A 83 16.54 14.12 -19.54
N GLY A 84 17.67 13.48 -19.28
CA GLY A 84 18.73 13.98 -18.43
C GLY A 84 18.68 13.44 -17.01
N PRO A 85 19.67 13.77 -16.17
CA PRO A 85 19.77 13.30 -14.80
C PRO A 85 18.69 13.94 -13.91
N LEU A 86 18.16 13.15 -13.01
CA LEU A 86 17.22 13.57 -11.98
C LEU A 86 17.56 12.81 -10.68
N SER A 87 17.45 13.49 -9.54
CA SER A 87 17.62 12.88 -8.22
C SER A 87 16.38 13.09 -7.34
N PRO A 88 16.18 12.28 -6.29
CA PRO A 88 14.99 12.40 -5.43
C PRO A 88 14.79 13.81 -4.86
N GLY A 89 15.87 14.49 -4.43
CA GLY A 89 15.79 15.82 -3.85
C GLY A 89 15.42 16.95 -4.84
N GLN A 90 15.38 16.66 -6.14
CA GLN A 90 15.09 17.64 -7.21
C GLN A 90 13.64 17.61 -7.70
N LEU A 91 12.71 17.05 -6.92
CA LEU A 91 11.33 16.90 -7.33
C LEU A 91 10.44 18.14 -7.12
N ALA A 92 10.93 19.18 -6.44
CA ALA A 92 10.20 20.45 -6.32
C ALA A 92 9.90 21.03 -7.71
N GLY A 93 8.64 21.40 -7.98
CA GLY A 93 8.16 21.89 -9.27
C GLY A 93 8.00 20.81 -10.36
N ARG A 94 8.34 19.55 -10.09
CA ARG A 94 8.27 18.45 -11.04
C ARG A 94 6.93 17.76 -11.03
N LYS A 95 6.54 17.18 -12.18
CA LYS A 95 5.34 16.36 -12.34
C LYS A 95 5.64 14.90 -12.02
N VAL A 96 5.03 14.37 -10.97
CA VAL A 96 5.22 12.98 -10.55
C VAL A 96 3.90 12.22 -10.66
N GLY A 97 3.88 11.23 -11.55
CA GLY A 97 2.71 10.38 -11.81
C GLY A 97 2.54 9.26 -10.79
N MET A 98 1.30 8.95 -10.44
CA MET A 98 0.95 7.80 -9.60
C MET A 98 -0.48 7.35 -9.89
N ARG A 99 -0.79 6.07 -9.66
CA ARG A 99 -2.13 5.52 -9.92
C ARG A 99 -3.23 6.31 -9.19
N SER A 100 -3.10 6.48 -7.90
CA SER A 100 -3.97 7.33 -7.06
C SER A 100 -3.16 7.86 -5.88
N TYR A 101 -3.50 9.03 -5.38
CA TYR A 101 -2.77 9.67 -4.28
C TYR A 101 -2.74 8.82 -3.01
N SER A 102 -3.86 8.17 -2.66
CA SER A 102 -4.03 7.43 -1.40
C SER A 102 -3.63 5.95 -1.46
N VAL A 103 -3.11 5.44 -2.60
CA VAL A 103 -2.67 4.03 -2.65
C VAL A 103 -1.39 3.80 -1.85
N THR A 104 -1.27 2.63 -1.27
CA THR A 104 -0.20 2.28 -0.33
C THR A 104 1.20 2.53 -0.88
N THR A 105 1.48 2.10 -2.11
CA THR A 105 2.79 2.34 -2.76
C THR A 105 3.11 3.83 -2.84
N ALA A 106 2.17 4.65 -3.31
CA ALA A 106 2.37 6.10 -3.44
C ALA A 106 2.57 6.79 -2.08
N THR A 107 1.81 6.38 -1.06
CA THR A 107 1.92 6.92 0.30
C THR A 107 3.29 6.58 0.91
N TRP A 108 3.76 5.35 0.78
CA TRP A 108 5.11 4.96 1.21
C TRP A 108 6.21 5.75 0.49
N VAL A 109 6.12 5.87 -0.84
CA VAL A 109 7.14 6.61 -1.62
C VAL A 109 7.19 8.07 -1.23
N ARG A 110 6.05 8.73 -1.02
CA ARG A 110 6.04 10.12 -0.54
C ARG A 110 6.65 10.25 0.85
N GLY A 111 6.36 9.31 1.76
CA GLY A 111 7.02 9.27 3.08
C GLY A 111 8.54 9.13 2.96
N ILE A 112 9.04 8.23 2.11
CA ILE A 112 10.47 8.07 1.81
C ILE A 112 11.05 9.40 1.26
N LEU A 113 10.39 10.03 0.30
CA LEU A 113 10.85 11.28 -0.30
C LEU A 113 10.97 12.41 0.73
N ALA A 114 9.98 12.54 1.62
CA ALA A 114 10.00 13.57 2.65
C ALA A 114 11.07 13.29 3.71
N GLU A 115 11.12 12.07 4.24
CA GLU A 115 11.92 11.70 5.41
C GLU A 115 13.39 11.43 5.07
N ASP A 116 13.65 10.73 3.96
CA ASP A 116 14.99 10.28 3.61
C ASP A 116 15.70 11.22 2.61
N TYR A 117 14.92 12.03 1.86
CA TYR A 117 15.47 12.94 0.84
C TYR A 117 15.11 14.41 1.03
N GLY A 118 14.39 14.76 2.11
CA GLY A 118 14.05 16.14 2.45
C GLY A 118 13.14 16.85 1.43
N VAL A 119 12.34 16.07 0.67
CA VAL A 119 11.45 16.62 -0.35
C VAL A 119 10.23 17.27 0.31
N ASP A 120 10.04 18.57 0.03
CA ASP A 120 8.78 19.25 0.37
C ASP A 120 7.67 18.78 -0.57
N LEU A 121 6.82 17.88 -0.06
CA LEU A 121 5.75 17.25 -0.84
C LEU A 121 4.73 18.27 -1.38
N SER A 122 4.61 19.46 -0.75
CA SER A 122 3.70 20.51 -1.19
C SER A 122 4.17 21.22 -2.47
N LYS A 123 5.47 21.14 -2.77
CA LYS A 123 6.08 21.72 -3.97
C LYS A 123 6.14 20.78 -5.18
N VAL A 124 5.73 19.51 -5.02
CA VAL A 124 5.68 18.54 -6.12
C VAL A 124 4.30 18.62 -6.78
N HIS A 125 4.24 18.58 -8.11
CA HIS A 125 2.98 18.45 -8.85
C HIS A 125 2.61 16.97 -9.02
N TRP A 126 1.69 16.47 -8.18
CA TRP A 126 1.25 15.09 -8.24
C TRP A 126 0.23 14.90 -9.36
N VAL A 127 0.40 13.85 -10.17
CA VAL A 127 -0.51 13.51 -11.26
C VAL A 127 -1.12 12.15 -10.98
N THR A 128 -2.46 12.09 -10.82
CA THR A 128 -3.20 10.87 -10.48
C THR A 128 -4.06 10.41 -11.65
N PHE A 129 -4.34 9.11 -11.73
CA PHE A 129 -5.04 8.47 -12.85
C PHE A 129 -6.32 7.75 -12.41
N GLU A 130 -6.45 7.40 -11.14
CA GLU A 130 -7.59 6.71 -10.57
C GLU A 130 -8.13 7.42 -9.33
N ASP A 131 -9.43 7.24 -9.08
CA ASP A 131 -10.05 7.69 -7.83
C ASP A 131 -9.46 6.99 -6.61
N PRO A 132 -9.40 7.65 -5.45
CA PRO A 132 -9.09 7.03 -4.17
C PRO A 132 -9.97 5.80 -3.91
N HIS A 133 -9.48 4.82 -3.16
CA HIS A 133 -10.32 3.69 -2.75
C HIS A 133 -11.45 4.14 -1.82
N VAL A 134 -11.15 5.01 -0.85
CA VAL A 134 -12.11 5.61 0.07
C VAL A 134 -12.72 6.83 -0.59
N ALA A 135 -14.04 6.82 -0.79
CA ALA A 135 -14.75 7.84 -1.58
C ALA A 135 -14.73 9.23 -0.95
N GLU A 136 -14.61 9.31 0.38
CA GLU A 136 -14.58 10.56 1.14
C GLU A 136 -13.23 11.28 1.08
N PHE A 137 -12.15 10.57 0.75
CA PHE A 137 -10.83 11.18 0.64
C PHE A 137 -10.77 12.15 -0.56
N ARG A 138 -10.13 13.28 -0.35
CA ARG A 138 -9.88 14.28 -1.39
C ARG A 138 -8.38 14.42 -1.61
N ASP A 139 -7.96 14.38 -2.87
CA ASP A 139 -6.57 14.65 -3.24
C ASP A 139 -6.18 16.08 -2.83
N PRO A 140 -4.93 16.35 -2.45
CA PRO A 140 -4.50 17.69 -2.06
C PRO A 140 -4.49 18.66 -3.27
N PRO A 141 -4.44 19.99 -3.03
CA PRO A 141 -4.53 21.00 -4.11
C PRO A 141 -3.44 20.91 -5.17
N ASN A 142 -2.27 20.37 -4.83
CA ASN A 142 -1.15 20.14 -5.75
C ASN A 142 -1.22 18.78 -6.47
N ALA A 143 -2.35 18.08 -6.41
CA ALA A 143 -2.61 16.86 -7.17
C ALA A 143 -3.66 17.13 -8.26
N THR A 144 -3.32 16.76 -9.49
CA THR A 144 -4.22 16.88 -10.65
C THR A 144 -4.57 15.50 -11.17
N ARG A 145 -5.88 15.24 -11.37
CA ARG A 145 -6.35 13.99 -11.94
C ARG A 145 -6.38 14.07 -13.46
N MET A 146 -5.78 13.06 -14.10
CA MET A 146 -5.82 12.90 -15.55
C MET A 146 -7.19 12.34 -15.99
N PRO A 147 -7.64 12.70 -17.19
CA PRO A 147 -8.81 12.05 -17.82
C PRO A 147 -8.58 10.54 -18.01
N PRO A 148 -9.66 9.74 -18.05
CA PRO A 148 -9.56 8.32 -18.36
C PRO A 148 -8.82 8.04 -19.68
N GLY A 149 -8.15 6.88 -19.76
CA GLY A 149 -7.44 6.43 -20.97
C GLY A 149 -6.00 6.93 -21.12
N LYS A 150 -5.51 7.73 -20.18
CA LYS A 150 -4.09 8.07 -20.11
C LYS A 150 -3.30 6.97 -19.39
N ASP A 151 -2.10 6.67 -19.88
CA ASP A 151 -1.18 5.68 -19.32
C ASP A 151 0.04 6.35 -18.70
N ILE A 152 0.34 6.00 -17.45
CA ILE A 152 1.44 6.59 -16.66
C ILE A 152 2.79 6.33 -17.32
N ALA A 153 3.04 5.09 -17.78
CA ALA A 153 4.33 4.71 -18.34
C ALA A 153 4.55 5.38 -19.70
N ALA A 154 3.51 5.46 -20.53
CA ALA A 154 3.56 6.17 -21.80
C ALA A 154 3.86 7.67 -21.60
N MET A 155 3.19 8.32 -20.64
CA MET A 155 3.43 9.74 -20.31
C MET A 155 4.85 9.97 -19.77
N LEU A 156 5.38 9.04 -18.96
CA LEU A 156 6.77 9.10 -18.47
C LEU A 156 7.77 8.97 -19.65
N LEU A 157 7.54 8.06 -20.59
CA LEU A 157 8.37 7.89 -21.76
C LEU A 157 8.33 9.12 -22.68
N ALA A 158 7.16 9.70 -22.87
CA ALA A 158 6.96 10.92 -23.67
C ALA A 158 7.56 12.18 -23.00
N GLY A 159 7.88 12.12 -21.69
CA GLY A 159 8.38 13.26 -20.93
C GLY A 159 7.28 14.25 -20.50
N GLU A 160 6.03 13.81 -20.52
CA GLU A 160 4.90 14.55 -19.95
C GLU A 160 4.90 14.49 -18.40
N LEU A 161 5.59 13.48 -17.85
CA LEU A 161 5.93 13.33 -16.43
C LEU A 161 7.45 13.33 -16.26
N ASP A 162 7.95 13.96 -15.19
CA ASP A 162 9.38 13.93 -14.84
C ASP A 162 9.76 12.63 -14.13
N ALA A 163 8.85 12.13 -13.28
CA ALA A 163 8.99 10.84 -12.60
C ALA A 163 7.61 10.17 -12.45
N ALA A 164 7.61 8.87 -12.13
CA ALA A 164 6.38 8.14 -11.87
C ALA A 164 6.58 7.03 -10.83
N ILE A 165 5.55 6.81 -10.01
CA ILE A 165 5.48 5.69 -9.07
C ILE A 165 4.79 4.53 -9.78
N LEU A 166 5.60 3.57 -10.21
CA LEU A 166 5.18 2.39 -10.96
C LEU A 166 5.30 1.15 -10.08
N ALA A 167 4.26 0.33 -10.02
CA ALA A 167 4.31 -0.90 -9.25
C ALA A 167 5.44 -1.84 -9.71
N GLN A 168 5.69 -1.85 -11.00
CA GLN A 168 6.79 -2.56 -11.64
C GLN A 168 7.35 -1.65 -12.75
N PRO A 169 8.44 -0.91 -12.48
CA PRO A 169 9.09 -0.13 -13.51
C PRO A 169 9.57 -1.04 -14.67
N PRO A 170 9.46 -0.60 -15.93
CA PRO A 170 10.01 -1.34 -17.06
C PRO A 170 11.50 -1.63 -16.84
N LYS A 171 11.93 -2.85 -17.19
CA LYS A 171 13.34 -3.25 -17.10
C LYS A 171 14.14 -2.80 -18.32
N ASP A 172 13.46 -2.68 -19.43
CA ASP A 172 14.05 -2.30 -20.72
C ASP A 172 13.80 -0.83 -21.05
N GLY A 173 14.57 -0.29 -21.98
CA GLY A 173 14.48 1.10 -22.42
C GLY A 173 15.14 2.10 -21.45
N PRO A 174 14.78 3.40 -21.52
CA PRO A 174 15.46 4.46 -20.76
C PRO A 174 14.90 4.67 -19.36
N ILE A 175 13.91 3.90 -18.91
CA ILE A 175 13.33 4.05 -17.58
C ILE A 175 14.25 3.41 -16.53
N ARG A 176 14.57 4.15 -15.48
CA ARG A 176 15.38 3.69 -14.34
C ARG A 176 14.74 4.12 -13.03
N THR A 177 15.09 3.42 -11.94
CA THR A 177 14.71 3.85 -10.60
C THR A 177 15.36 5.21 -10.30
N LEU A 178 14.58 6.11 -9.71
CA LEU A 178 15.06 7.43 -9.32
C LEU A 178 15.96 7.36 -8.08
N ILE A 179 15.68 6.43 -7.17
CA ILE A 179 16.56 6.11 -6.03
C ILE A 179 17.68 5.20 -6.56
N PRO A 180 18.93 5.63 -6.51
CA PRO A 180 20.04 4.94 -7.21
C PRO A 180 20.28 3.51 -6.75
N ASP A 181 20.21 3.26 -5.45
CA ASP A 181 20.34 1.93 -4.82
C ASP A 181 19.13 1.69 -3.91
N PRO A 182 18.03 1.16 -4.48
CA PRO A 182 16.82 0.90 -3.69
C PRO A 182 17.02 -0.10 -2.54
N ALA A 183 17.96 -1.03 -2.67
CA ALA A 183 18.22 -2.02 -1.64
C ALA A 183 18.96 -1.38 -0.45
N ALA A 184 20.01 -0.63 -0.70
CA ALA A 184 20.71 0.11 0.35
C ALA A 184 19.81 1.16 1.02
N ALA A 185 18.97 1.86 0.25
CA ALA A 185 17.99 2.80 0.78
C ALA A 185 16.96 2.11 1.68
N ALA A 186 16.48 0.92 1.31
CA ALA A 186 15.57 0.12 2.14
C ALA A 186 16.22 -0.30 3.47
N GLU A 187 17.50 -0.71 3.47
CA GLU A 187 18.22 -1.02 4.70
C GLU A 187 18.45 0.22 5.59
N ALA A 188 18.73 1.38 5.00
CA ALA A 188 18.80 2.63 5.74
C ALA A 188 17.45 3.01 6.37
N TRP A 189 16.35 2.86 5.61
CA TRP A 189 14.99 3.06 6.09
C TRP A 189 14.67 2.13 7.28
N LYS A 190 15.02 0.84 7.21
CA LYS A 190 14.84 -0.12 8.33
C LYS A 190 15.57 0.34 9.59
N LYS A 191 16.81 0.78 9.44
CA LYS A 191 17.63 1.27 10.58
C LYS A 191 17.00 2.52 11.21
N ARG A 192 16.48 3.45 10.40
CA ARG A 192 15.86 4.68 10.88
C ARG A 192 14.54 4.43 11.60
N THR A 193 13.69 3.58 11.05
CA THR A 193 12.33 3.35 11.58
C THR A 193 12.24 2.25 12.63
N GLY A 194 13.20 1.33 12.65
CA GLY A 194 13.13 0.08 13.43
C GLY A 194 12.10 -0.92 12.90
N ALA A 195 11.44 -0.62 11.76
CA ALA A 195 10.51 -1.54 11.11
C ALA A 195 11.26 -2.55 10.23
N GLY A 196 10.78 -3.79 10.18
CA GLY A 196 11.39 -4.85 9.40
C GLY A 196 11.00 -4.83 7.91
N LEU A 197 9.84 -4.26 7.58
CA LEU A 197 9.28 -4.23 6.22
C LEU A 197 8.26 -3.10 6.05
N GLN A 198 7.95 -2.79 4.79
CA GLN A 198 6.83 -1.93 4.42
C GLN A 198 5.62 -2.81 4.05
N ILE A 199 4.58 -2.75 4.89
CA ILE A 199 3.35 -3.51 4.66
C ILE A 199 2.66 -2.98 3.40
N ASN A 200 2.26 -3.91 2.50
CA ASN A 200 1.35 -3.59 1.41
C ASN A 200 -0.08 -3.92 1.80
N HIS A 201 -0.36 -5.22 2.01
CA HIS A 201 -1.71 -5.67 2.32
C HIS A 201 -1.72 -6.54 3.57
N MET A 202 -2.78 -6.35 4.35
CA MET A 202 -3.16 -7.18 5.49
C MET A 202 -4.59 -7.67 5.31
N VAL A 203 -5.03 -8.55 6.19
CA VAL A 203 -6.41 -9.02 6.22
C VAL A 203 -7.27 -8.13 7.09
N VAL A 204 -8.47 -7.82 6.63
CA VAL A 204 -9.53 -7.13 7.40
C VAL A 204 -10.77 -8.01 7.46
N VAL A 205 -11.56 -7.81 8.53
CA VAL A 205 -12.89 -8.39 8.67
C VAL A 205 -13.88 -7.30 8.99
N LYS A 206 -15.13 -7.45 8.51
CA LYS A 206 -16.21 -6.56 8.93
C LYS A 206 -16.48 -6.66 10.42
N ASP A 207 -16.87 -5.57 11.04
CA ASP A 207 -17.23 -5.52 12.47
C ASP A 207 -18.44 -6.42 12.80
N SER A 208 -19.27 -6.74 11.81
CA SER A 208 -20.39 -7.70 11.95
C SER A 208 -19.94 -9.15 12.10
N VAL A 209 -18.70 -9.49 11.77
CA VAL A 209 -18.15 -10.83 11.98
C VAL A 209 -17.79 -11.00 13.45
N SER A 210 -18.26 -12.06 14.10
CA SER A 210 -17.99 -12.29 15.52
C SER A 210 -16.49 -12.43 15.81
N ARG A 211 -16.06 -12.06 17.01
CA ARG A 211 -14.67 -12.25 17.45
C ARG A 211 -14.25 -13.72 17.32
N ARG A 212 -15.09 -14.63 17.81
CA ARG A 212 -14.83 -16.07 17.69
C ARG A 212 -14.57 -16.50 16.26
N THR A 213 -15.45 -16.12 15.31
CA THR A 213 -15.27 -16.46 13.89
C THR A 213 -13.98 -15.86 13.33
N SER A 214 -13.65 -14.62 13.71
CA SER A 214 -12.40 -13.96 13.29
C SER A 214 -11.16 -14.69 13.80
N ASP A 215 -11.20 -15.16 15.05
CA ASP A 215 -10.10 -15.89 15.68
C ASP A 215 -9.90 -17.26 15.04
N GLU A 216 -11.01 -17.98 14.73
CA GLU A 216 -10.98 -19.26 14.01
C GLU A 216 -10.38 -19.09 12.60
N LEU A 217 -10.78 -18.05 11.87
CA LEU A 217 -10.22 -17.73 10.54
C LEU A 217 -8.74 -17.31 10.63
N TYR A 218 -8.38 -16.51 11.62
CA TYR A 218 -6.98 -16.14 11.84
C TYR A 218 -6.11 -17.34 12.16
N ALA A 219 -6.58 -18.27 13.01
CA ALA A 219 -5.86 -19.49 13.34
C ALA A 219 -5.61 -20.35 12.08
N LEU A 220 -6.62 -20.53 11.23
CA LEU A 220 -6.47 -21.25 9.97
C LEU A 220 -5.51 -20.53 8.99
N LEU A 221 -5.55 -19.20 8.95
CA LEU A 221 -4.62 -18.41 8.14
C LEU A 221 -3.17 -18.56 8.65
N ALA A 222 -2.98 -18.63 9.98
CA ALA A 222 -1.68 -18.90 10.58
C ALA A 222 -1.16 -20.32 10.25
N GLU A 223 -2.03 -21.33 10.22
CA GLU A 223 -1.68 -22.67 9.71
C GLU A 223 -1.24 -22.61 8.24
N SER A 224 -1.94 -21.84 7.43
CA SER A 224 -1.61 -21.67 6.01
C SER A 224 -0.23 -21.02 5.83
N ARG A 225 0.10 -19.99 6.63
CA ARG A 225 1.43 -19.37 6.66
C ARG A 225 2.51 -20.39 7.08
N LYS A 226 2.23 -21.19 8.10
CA LYS A 226 3.16 -22.25 8.56
C LYS A 226 3.41 -23.27 7.45
N ALA A 227 2.35 -23.71 6.76
CA ALA A 227 2.47 -24.62 5.62
C ALA A 227 3.26 -24.04 4.46
N ALA A 228 3.32 -22.72 4.32
CA ALA A 228 4.15 -22.00 3.35
C ALA A 228 5.61 -21.78 3.82
N GLY A 229 6.01 -22.32 4.96
CA GLY A 229 7.37 -22.20 5.50
C GLY A 229 7.64 -20.89 6.27
N ASN A 230 6.62 -20.21 6.75
CA ASN A 230 6.73 -18.96 7.54
C ASN A 230 7.60 -17.89 6.85
N PRO A 231 7.29 -17.46 5.63
CA PRO A 231 8.14 -16.51 4.91
C PRO A 231 8.30 -15.20 5.69
N PRO A 232 9.53 -14.61 5.74
CA PRO A 232 9.83 -13.46 6.59
C PRO A 232 9.10 -12.17 6.17
N MET A 233 8.71 -12.07 4.91
CA MET A 233 7.94 -10.91 4.39
C MET A 233 6.44 -10.99 4.72
N ASN A 234 5.99 -12.03 5.40
CA ASN A 234 4.62 -12.25 5.81
C ASN A 234 4.53 -12.51 7.32
N PRO A 235 4.94 -11.56 8.19
CA PRO A 235 4.82 -11.74 9.63
C PRO A 235 3.34 -11.73 10.06
N PHE A 236 3.01 -12.63 11.00
CA PHE A 236 1.70 -12.71 11.64
C PHE A 236 1.89 -12.48 13.14
N GLY A 237 0.92 -11.83 13.78
CA GLY A 237 0.97 -11.41 15.17
C GLY A 237 1.03 -9.88 15.32
N ILE A 238 0.48 -9.38 16.42
CA ILE A 238 0.48 -7.93 16.70
C ILE A 238 1.90 -7.48 17.03
N GLU A 239 2.59 -8.20 17.89
CA GLU A 239 3.95 -7.83 18.33
C GLU A 239 4.96 -7.92 17.19
N GLU A 240 4.87 -8.96 16.34
CA GLU A 240 5.73 -9.13 15.16
C GLU A 240 5.53 -8.00 14.14
N ASN A 241 4.35 -7.38 14.14
CA ASN A 241 4.02 -6.30 13.22
C ASN A 241 4.03 -4.92 13.88
N ARG A 242 4.25 -4.81 15.18
CA ARG A 242 4.13 -3.53 15.91
C ARG A 242 4.90 -2.40 15.24
N ARG A 243 6.20 -2.56 15.03
CA ARG A 243 7.05 -1.54 14.39
C ARG A 243 6.68 -1.28 12.93
N ASN A 244 6.25 -2.31 12.21
CA ASN A 244 5.80 -2.17 10.81
C ASN A 244 4.50 -1.35 10.73
N LEU A 245 3.57 -1.58 11.66
CA LEU A 245 2.31 -0.83 11.76
C LEU A 245 2.53 0.60 12.26
N GLU A 246 3.38 0.81 13.26
CA GLU A 246 3.77 2.14 13.72
C GLU A 246 4.34 2.97 12.55
N ALA A 247 5.26 2.40 11.77
CA ALA A 247 5.81 3.07 10.58
C ALA A 247 4.73 3.39 9.53
N ALA A 248 3.73 2.52 9.33
CA ALA A 248 2.62 2.78 8.42
C ALA A 248 1.71 3.91 8.92
N ILE A 249 1.38 3.90 10.22
CA ILE A 249 0.57 4.93 10.88
C ILE A 249 1.29 6.29 10.81
N ASP A 250 2.58 6.31 11.13
CA ASP A 250 3.38 7.54 11.09
C ASP A 250 3.45 8.10 9.66
N CYS A 251 3.73 7.24 8.68
CA CYS A 251 3.84 7.64 7.28
C CYS A 251 2.55 8.30 6.74
N ILE A 252 1.38 7.76 7.03
CA ILE A 252 0.10 8.33 6.55
C ILE A 252 -0.32 9.57 7.37
N HIS A 253 -0.04 9.57 8.67
CA HIS A 253 -0.36 10.69 9.58
C HIS A 253 0.47 11.93 9.27
N GLN A 254 1.79 11.79 9.09
CA GLN A 254 2.69 12.89 8.75
C GLN A 254 2.35 13.56 7.42
N GLN A 255 1.71 12.81 6.51
CA GLN A 255 1.20 13.36 5.24
C GLN A 255 -0.20 14.01 5.38
N GLY A 256 -0.74 14.12 6.60
CA GLY A 256 -2.04 14.73 6.86
C GLY A 256 -3.24 13.98 6.25
N MET A 257 -3.07 12.71 5.90
CA MET A 257 -4.12 11.92 5.24
C MET A 257 -5.14 11.32 6.23
N ILE A 258 -4.76 11.23 7.51
CA ILE A 258 -5.65 10.85 8.62
C ILE A 258 -5.61 11.94 9.70
N PRO A 259 -6.73 12.18 10.42
CA PRO A 259 -6.87 13.33 11.32
C PRO A 259 -6.05 13.21 12.61
N ARG A 260 -5.66 12.01 12.99
CA ARG A 260 -4.84 11.74 14.18
C ARG A 260 -4.00 10.49 14.01
N ARG A 261 -2.96 10.39 14.80
CA ARG A 261 -2.18 9.17 14.92
C ARG A 261 -2.98 8.11 15.71
N TYR A 262 -3.15 6.92 15.12
CA TYR A 262 -3.73 5.75 15.83
C TYR A 262 -2.66 5.02 16.65
N THR A 263 -3.07 4.32 17.69
CA THR A 263 -2.24 3.28 18.30
C THR A 263 -2.39 1.96 17.52
N VAL A 264 -1.44 1.05 17.69
CA VAL A 264 -1.50 -0.26 17.02
C VAL A 264 -2.72 -1.05 17.50
N GLU A 265 -3.04 -0.97 18.81
CA GLU A 265 -4.16 -1.66 19.43
C GLU A 265 -5.50 -1.24 18.83
N GLU A 266 -5.66 0.05 18.55
CA GLU A 266 -6.88 0.58 17.93
C GLU A 266 -7.20 -0.05 16.58
N LEU A 267 -6.22 -0.56 15.85
CA LEU A 267 -6.45 -1.17 14.54
C LEU A 267 -7.16 -2.53 14.61
N PHE A 268 -7.10 -3.18 15.77
CA PHE A 268 -7.66 -4.52 16.02
C PHE A 268 -8.92 -4.49 16.92
N ALA A 269 -9.30 -3.31 17.38
CA ALA A 269 -10.44 -3.10 18.26
C ALA A 269 -11.80 -3.25 17.54
#